data_3bc139812047edbde44f6837a90eba25
#
_entry.id   3bc139812047edbde44f6837a90eba25
#
_cell.length_a   1.000
_cell.length_b   1.000
_cell.length_c   1.000
_cell.angle_alpha   90.00
_cell.angle_beta   90.00
_cell.angle_gamma   90.00
#
_symmetry.space_group_name_H-M   'P 1'
#
loop_
_entity.id
_entity.type
_entity.pdbx_description
1 polymer ?
#
loop_
_entity_poly.entity_id
_entity_poly.type
_entity_poly.pdbx_seq_one_letter_code
_entity_poly.pdbx_strand_id
1 'polypeptide(L)' 'DKELLNKIILTIKEVRKKHGVTLETFYFDTGIHLARIGQGKTNISVSTLSKICNYFNLSLADFFKLLES' A
#
# COMPACT_ATOMS: atom_id res chain seq x y z
N ASP A 1 6.16 -3.13 14.22
CA ASP A 1 7.43 -3.66 13.76
C ASP A 1 7.84 -2.95 12.45
N LYS A 2 8.98 -2.28 12.52
CA LYS A 2 9.47 -1.50 11.38
C LYS A 2 9.79 -2.35 10.16
N GLU A 3 10.27 -3.56 10.38
CA GLU A 3 10.61 -4.47 9.29
C GLU A 3 9.36 -4.87 8.50
N LEU A 4 8.30 -5.22 9.22
CA LEU A 4 7.03 -5.56 8.59
C LEU A 4 6.44 -4.36 7.87
N LEU A 5 6.47 -3.20 8.50
CA LEU A 5 5.95 -1.98 7.88
C LEU A 5 6.70 -1.65 6.58
N ASN A 6 8.02 -1.81 6.59
CA ASN A 6 8.82 -1.58 5.38
C ASN A 6 8.46 -2.55 4.26
N LYS A 7 8.21 -3.81 4.59
CA LYS A 7 7.77 -4.80 3.59
C LYS A 7 6.41 -4.43 3.00
N ILE A 8 5.50 -3.97 3.84
CA ILE A 8 4.17 -3.53 3.40
C ILE A 8 4.31 -2.35 2.45
N ILE A 9 5.12 -1.36 2.82
CA ILE A 9 5.35 -0.17 1.99
C ILE A 9 5.93 -0.55 0.63
N LEU A 10 6.93 -1.43 0.61
CA LEU A 10 7.55 -1.87 -0.64
C LEU A 10 6.55 -2.63 -1.52
N THR A 11 5.73 -3.48 -0.92
CA THR A 11 4.73 -4.25 -1.65
C THR A 11 3.69 -3.32 -2.27
N ILE A 12 3.23 -2.32 -1.53
CA ILE A 12 2.30 -1.31 -2.05
C ILE A 12 2.92 -0.58 -3.25
N LYS A 13 4.18 -0.19 -3.12
CA LYS A 13 4.88 0.51 -4.20
C LYS A 13 4.96 -0.35 -5.46
N GLU A 14 5.28 -1.62 -5.32
CA GLU A 14 5.35 -2.54 -6.45
C GLU A 14 4.00 -2.73 -7.13
N VAL A 15 2.95 -2.92 -6.33
CA VAL A 15 1.59 -3.07 -6.86
C VAL A 15 1.17 -1.80 -7.60
N ARG A 16 1.44 -0.63 -7.00
CA ARG A 16 1.10 0.65 -7.62
C ARG A 16 1.80 0.82 -8.96
N LYS A 17 3.10 0.54 -9.01
CA LYS A 17 3.89 0.67 -10.24
C LYS A 17 3.40 -0.30 -11.31
N LYS A 18 3.06 -1.51 -10.92
CA LYS A 18 2.57 -2.53 -11.83
C LYS A 18 1.26 -2.09 -12.49
N HIS A 19 0.43 -1.35 -11.77
CA HIS A 19 -0.83 -0.83 -12.29
C HIS A 19 -0.67 0.51 -13.00
N GLY A 20 0.53 1.07 -13.01
CA GLY A 20 0.78 2.35 -13.66
C GLY A 20 0.12 3.54 -13.00
N VAL A 21 -0.14 3.45 -11.71
CA VAL A 21 -0.82 4.51 -10.96
C VAL A 21 0.22 5.39 -10.26
N THR A 22 0.14 6.71 -10.49
CA THR A 22 1.03 7.65 -9.82
C THR A 22 0.55 7.91 -8.39
N LEU A 23 1.46 8.43 -7.54
CA LEU A 23 1.11 8.82 -6.19
C LEU A 23 0.01 9.89 -6.20
N GLU A 24 0.10 10.82 -7.13
CA GLU A 24 -0.86 11.91 -7.27
C GLU A 24 -2.25 11.40 -7.63
N THR A 25 -2.35 10.52 -8.61
CA THR A 25 -3.62 9.92 -9.01
C THR A 25 -4.21 9.12 -7.87
N PHE A 26 -3.38 8.35 -7.18
CA PHE A 26 -3.84 7.54 -6.05
C PHE A 26 -4.41 8.42 -4.94
N TYR A 27 -3.72 9.51 -4.61
CA TYR A 27 -4.22 10.45 -3.60
C TYR A 27 -5.54 11.09 -4.05
N PHE A 28 -5.62 11.49 -5.30
CA PHE A 28 -6.84 12.10 -5.85
C PHE A 28 -8.04 11.15 -5.70
N ASP A 29 -7.82 9.86 -5.97
CA ASP A 29 -8.90 8.86 -5.96
C ASP A 29 -9.28 8.40 -4.55
N THR A 30 -8.32 8.33 -3.64
CA THR A 30 -8.54 7.70 -2.32
C THR A 30 -8.40 8.63 -1.14
N GLY A 31 -7.74 9.76 -1.30
CA GLY A 31 -7.39 10.65 -0.19
C GLY A 31 -6.25 10.13 0.67
N ILE A 32 -5.59 9.04 0.26
CA ILE A 32 -4.51 8.43 1.03
C ILE A 32 -3.17 8.92 0.51
N HIS A 33 -2.34 9.47 1.42
CA HIS A 33 -0.98 9.93 1.10
C HIS A 33 0.02 8.78 1.25
N LEU A 34 0.24 8.02 0.19
CA LEU A 34 1.21 6.92 0.22
C LEU A 34 2.63 7.41 0.51
N ALA A 35 2.96 8.62 0.07
CA ALA A 35 4.29 9.19 0.32
C ALA A 35 4.55 9.35 1.83
N ARG A 36 3.55 9.74 2.60
CA ARG A 36 3.69 9.86 4.06
C ARG A 36 3.87 8.52 4.72
N ILE A 37 3.10 7.53 4.29
CA ILE A 37 3.23 6.17 4.78
C ILE A 37 4.63 5.65 4.44
N GLY A 38 5.12 5.95 3.24
CA GLY A 38 6.44 5.53 2.78
C GLY A 38 7.60 6.12 3.56
N GLN A 39 7.37 7.21 4.30
CA GLN A 39 8.40 7.78 5.17
C GLN A 39 8.62 6.97 6.44
N GLY A 40 7.74 6.00 6.72
CA GLY A 40 7.88 5.13 7.87
C GLY A 40 7.62 5.79 9.21
N LYS A 41 7.05 6.99 9.23
CA LYS A 41 6.80 7.74 10.47
C LYS A 41 5.49 7.37 11.14
N THR A 42 4.57 6.76 10.40
CA THR A 42 3.28 6.35 10.94
C THR A 42 3.00 4.92 10.54
N ASN A 43 2.31 4.20 11.42
CA ASN A 43 1.84 2.86 11.10
C ASN A 43 0.65 2.95 10.16
N ILE A 44 0.45 1.88 9.40
CA ILE A 44 -0.72 1.75 8.54
C ILE A 44 -1.75 0.89 9.26
N SER A 45 -2.99 1.36 9.33
CA SER A 45 -4.05 0.56 9.92
C SER A 45 -4.53 -0.51 8.94
N VAL A 46 -5.15 -1.58 9.47
CA VAL A 46 -5.72 -2.62 8.63
C VAL A 46 -6.82 -2.04 7.73
N SER A 47 -7.58 -1.09 8.25
CA SER A 47 -8.61 -0.40 7.49
C SER A 47 -8.04 0.33 6.28
N THR A 48 -6.94 1.08 6.48
CA THR A 48 -6.28 1.79 5.40
C THR A 48 -5.68 0.82 4.38
N LEU A 49 -5.05 -0.25 4.87
CA LEU A 49 -4.48 -1.27 3.99
C LEU A 49 -5.58 -1.93 3.15
N SER A 50 -6.72 -2.21 3.75
CA SER A 50 -7.86 -2.78 3.03
C SER A 50 -8.32 -1.85 1.90
N LYS A 51 -8.39 -0.55 2.16
CA LYS A 51 -8.76 0.44 1.14
C LYS A 51 -7.76 0.45 -0.02
N ILE A 52 -6.48 0.38 0.30
CA ILE A 52 -5.43 0.32 -0.72
C ILE A 52 -5.59 -0.94 -1.58
N CYS A 53 -5.78 -2.08 -0.94
CA CYS A 53 -5.95 -3.34 -1.66
C CYS A 53 -7.19 -3.31 -2.54
N ASN A 54 -8.29 -2.78 -2.03
CA ASN A 54 -9.53 -2.67 -2.81
C ASN A 54 -9.34 -1.80 -4.05
N TYR A 55 -8.58 -0.74 -3.92
CA TYR A 55 -8.29 0.14 -5.05
C TYR A 55 -7.61 -0.63 -6.18
N PHE A 56 -6.71 -1.54 -5.84
CA PHE A 56 -5.97 -2.36 -6.81
C PHE A 56 -6.63 -3.71 -7.08
N ASN A 57 -7.85 -3.90 -6.61
CA ASN A 57 -8.62 -5.12 -6.82
C ASN A 57 -7.92 -6.36 -6.25
N LEU A 58 -7.28 -6.20 -5.09
CA LEU A 58 -6.61 -7.28 -4.37
C LEU A 58 -7.34 -7.58 -3.07
N SER A 59 -7.41 -8.87 -2.70
CA SER A 59 -7.81 -9.22 -1.35
C SER A 59 -6.63 -9.01 -0.40
N LEU A 60 -6.91 -8.87 0.90
CA LEU A 60 -5.84 -8.82 1.89
C LEU A 60 -5.00 -10.10 1.87
N ALA A 61 -5.65 -11.25 1.66
CA ALA A 61 -4.93 -12.52 1.57
C ALA A 61 -3.93 -12.52 0.40
N ASP A 62 -4.35 -12.05 -0.77
CA ASP A 62 -3.48 -11.96 -1.93
C ASP A 62 -2.33 -10.98 -1.69
N PHE A 63 -2.62 -9.86 -1.03
CA PHE A 63 -1.59 -8.89 -0.69
C PHE A 63 -0.52 -9.51 0.21
N PHE A 64 -0.94 -10.25 1.24
CA PHE A 64 0.02 -10.88 2.16
C PHE A 64 0.80 -12.01 1.50
N LYS A 65 0.24 -12.68 0.50
CA LYS A 65 1.01 -13.63 -0.31
C LYS A 65 2.13 -12.94 -1.08
N LEU A 66 1.83 -11.78 -1.66
CA LEU A 66 2.86 -11.01 -2.36
C LEU A 66 3.94 -10.55 -1.39
N LEU A 67 3.55 -10.15 -0.20
CA LEU A 67 4.47 -9.66 0.82
C LEU A 67 5.47 -10.74 1.24
N GLU A 68 5.04 -12.00 1.28
CA GLU A 68 5.86 -13.11 1.72
C GLU A 68 6.69 -13.75 0.59
N SER A 69 6.43 -13.39 -0.64
CA SER A 69 7.13 -13.98 -1.78
C SER A 69 8.54 -13.44 -1.99
#